data_588a9b9d146cb41ecb499c4e61a9f9b4
#
_entry.id   588a9b9d146cb41ecb499c4e61a9f9b4
#
_cell.length_a   1.000
_cell.length_b   1.000
_cell.length_c   1.000
_cell.angle_alpha   90.00
_cell.angle_beta   90.00
_cell.angle_gamma   90.00
#
_symmetry.space_group_name_H-M   'P 1'
#
loop_
_entity.id
_entity.type
_entity.pdbx_description
1 polymer ?
#
loop_
_entity_poly.entity_id
_entity_poly.type
_entity_poly.pdbx_seq_one_letter_code
_entity_poly.pdbx_strand_id
1 'polypeptide(L)'
;TIGFQILTLTRAPNSLSGGESQRIKMVRHLGNSLENLLYIFDEPSIGLHPKDLDNLSTIIQGIKAKENTVLIVEHDPDLVKIADHVIDMGPGSGAQGGAIVYEGNFENLSSSNGKTGAYFAATRGINQQPRQPTGWYQLKKANLHNLKNVSVAIPQQVLTVVTGVAGSGKSTLMSKVLPQQYPQVKIIDQSPLRGSVRSNLLTYLGMADQVRQLFARAHKVSAALFSSNSEGACTNCKGQGIAKIDLAFMDDIETPCEVCAGSGFKPEVLAYTYDGKNIAEILQLTIAQAR
;
A
#
# COMPACT_ATOMS: atom_id res chain seq x y z
N THR A 1 17.16 -16.22 -12.12
CA THR A 1 17.57 -14.93 -11.49
C THR A 1 16.37 -14.01 -11.42
N ILE A 2 15.73 -13.88 -10.25
CA ILE A 2 14.49 -13.12 -10.04
C ILE A 2 14.84 -11.62 -9.96
N GLY A 3 15.04 -10.94 -11.08
CA GLY A 3 15.25 -9.49 -11.11
C GLY A 3 16.44 -8.95 -10.30
N PHE A 4 17.38 -9.81 -9.87
CA PHE A 4 18.58 -9.42 -9.10
C PHE A 4 19.77 -8.97 -9.95
N GLN A 5 19.66 -9.01 -11.26
CA GLN A 5 20.77 -8.66 -12.17
C GLN A 5 21.29 -7.22 -11.99
N ILE A 6 20.49 -6.38 -11.32
CA ILE A 6 20.83 -4.98 -11.09
C ILE A 6 21.35 -4.70 -9.66
N LEU A 7 21.29 -5.70 -8.77
CA LEU A 7 21.74 -5.54 -7.39
C LEU A 7 23.23 -5.89 -7.28
N THR A 8 24.03 -4.96 -6.78
CA THR A 8 25.42 -5.25 -6.42
C THR A 8 25.49 -5.95 -5.06
N LEU A 9 26.45 -6.82 -4.86
CA LEU A 9 26.66 -7.52 -3.59
C LEU A 9 26.97 -6.58 -2.41
N THR A 10 27.43 -5.38 -2.71
CA THR A 10 27.75 -4.33 -1.72
C THR A 10 26.58 -3.41 -1.39
N ARG A 11 25.41 -3.62 -2.02
CA ARG A 11 24.25 -2.75 -1.78
C ARG A 11 23.72 -2.92 -0.36
N ALA A 12 23.55 -1.81 0.35
CA ALA A 12 23.06 -1.83 1.72
C ALA A 12 21.61 -2.35 1.81
N PRO A 13 21.30 -3.27 2.74
CA PRO A 13 19.96 -3.88 2.85
C PRO A 13 18.83 -2.86 3.06
N ASN A 14 19.08 -1.76 3.77
CA ASN A 14 18.11 -0.68 4.01
C ASN A 14 17.78 0.17 2.77
N SER A 15 18.53 0.01 1.68
CA SER A 15 18.27 0.69 0.40
C SER A 15 17.38 -0.13 -0.54
N LEU A 16 17.00 -1.35 -0.14
CA LEU A 16 16.16 -2.24 -0.92
C LEU A 16 14.69 -1.83 -0.82
N SER A 17 13.95 -1.96 -1.90
CA SER A 17 12.50 -1.90 -1.86
C SER A 17 11.92 -3.10 -1.11
N GLY A 18 10.66 -3.00 -0.64
CA GLY A 18 9.97 -4.09 0.06
C GLY A 18 10.00 -5.40 -0.76
N GLY A 19 9.65 -5.34 -2.04
CA GLY A 19 9.67 -6.50 -2.93
C GLY A 19 11.09 -7.05 -3.19
N GLU A 20 12.13 -6.20 -3.32
CA GLU A 20 13.52 -6.66 -3.43
C GLU A 20 13.96 -7.37 -2.16
N SER A 21 13.65 -6.82 -0.99
CA SER A 21 13.97 -7.41 0.32
C SER A 21 13.31 -8.77 0.49
N GLN A 22 12.02 -8.89 0.14
CA GLN A 22 11.28 -10.14 0.23
C GLN A 22 11.89 -11.22 -0.69
N ARG A 23 12.20 -10.88 -1.94
CA ARG A 23 12.82 -11.80 -2.89
C ARG A 23 14.20 -12.29 -2.44
N ILE A 24 15.02 -11.42 -1.83
CA ILE A 24 16.31 -11.84 -1.26
C ILE A 24 16.11 -12.85 -0.12
N LYS A 25 15.10 -12.63 0.74
CA LYS A 25 14.74 -13.61 1.79
C LYS A 25 14.34 -14.95 1.16
N MET A 26 13.52 -14.95 0.09
CA MET A 26 13.15 -16.18 -0.62
C MET A 26 14.36 -16.94 -1.15
N VAL A 27 15.32 -16.25 -1.81
CA VAL A 27 16.52 -16.89 -2.35
C VAL A 27 17.36 -17.54 -1.25
N ARG A 28 17.44 -16.95 -0.08
CA ARG A 28 18.14 -17.55 1.07
C ARG A 28 17.56 -18.91 1.44
N HIS A 29 16.25 -19.09 1.31
CA HIS A 29 15.58 -20.36 1.62
C HIS A 29 15.62 -21.37 0.48
N LEU A 30 15.82 -20.94 -0.77
CA LEU A 30 15.93 -21.84 -1.91
C LEU A 30 17.15 -22.77 -1.86
N GLY A 31 18.27 -22.30 -1.29
CA GLY A 31 19.49 -23.07 -1.13
C GLY A 31 19.45 -24.11 -0.01
N ASN A 32 18.43 -24.10 0.83
CA ASN A 32 18.28 -25.03 1.94
C ASN A 32 17.64 -26.33 1.45
N SER A 33 18.12 -27.45 1.95
CA SER A 33 17.54 -28.79 1.75
C SER A 33 16.41 -29.09 2.74
N LEU A 34 15.73 -28.06 3.26
CA LEU A 34 14.65 -28.23 4.25
C LEU A 34 13.39 -28.74 3.56
N GLU A 35 12.81 -29.76 4.13
CA GLU A 35 11.60 -30.47 3.69
C GLU A 35 10.52 -30.38 4.78
N ASN A 36 9.25 -30.61 4.41
CA ASN A 36 8.11 -30.60 5.32
C ASN A 36 7.91 -29.28 6.06
N LEU A 37 8.25 -28.15 5.45
CA LEU A 37 8.01 -26.81 6.01
C LEU A 37 6.76 -26.17 5.41
N LEU A 38 6.19 -25.24 6.17
CA LEU A 38 5.17 -24.31 5.71
C LEU A 38 5.81 -22.96 5.40
N TYR A 39 5.74 -22.54 4.14
CA TYR A 39 6.14 -21.22 3.68
C TYR A 39 4.92 -20.34 3.46
N ILE A 40 4.97 -19.10 3.92
CA ILE A 40 3.93 -18.09 3.67
C ILE A 40 4.57 -16.91 2.97
N PHE A 41 4.05 -16.56 1.79
CA PHE A 41 4.47 -15.40 1.01
C PHE A 41 3.30 -14.42 0.87
N ASP A 42 3.54 -13.17 1.20
CA ASP A 42 2.56 -12.09 1.11
C ASP A 42 2.93 -11.19 -0.09
N GLU A 43 2.07 -11.20 -1.12
CA GLU A 43 2.20 -10.42 -2.36
C GLU A 43 3.61 -10.46 -3.00
N PRO A 44 4.20 -11.65 -3.26
CA PRO A 44 5.57 -11.75 -3.77
C PRO A 44 5.75 -11.18 -5.18
N SER A 45 4.67 -10.93 -5.93
CA SER A 45 4.68 -10.32 -7.27
C SER A 45 4.90 -8.82 -7.26
N ILE A 46 4.78 -8.14 -6.11
CA ILE A 46 4.84 -6.67 -6.05
C ILE A 46 6.08 -6.10 -6.73
N GLY A 47 5.84 -5.21 -7.68
CA GLY A 47 6.89 -4.50 -8.43
C GLY A 47 7.65 -5.35 -9.44
N LEU A 48 7.20 -6.59 -9.71
CA LEU A 48 7.74 -7.42 -10.76
C LEU A 48 7.18 -7.04 -12.14
N HIS A 49 8.00 -7.19 -13.15
CA HIS A 49 7.55 -7.20 -14.54
C HIS A 49 6.96 -8.59 -14.86
N PRO A 50 5.94 -8.72 -15.74
CA PRO A 50 5.35 -10.01 -16.10
C PRO A 50 6.39 -11.07 -16.48
N LYS A 51 7.46 -10.73 -17.18
CA LYS A 51 8.56 -11.63 -17.50
C LYS A 51 9.27 -12.21 -16.27
N ASP A 52 9.28 -11.48 -15.15
CA ASP A 52 9.93 -11.93 -13.92
C ASP A 52 9.01 -12.84 -13.09
N LEU A 53 7.69 -12.84 -13.37
CA LEU A 53 6.71 -13.73 -12.73
C LEU A 53 6.96 -15.20 -13.08
N ASP A 54 7.39 -15.51 -14.30
CA ASP A 54 7.75 -16.88 -14.69
C ASP A 54 8.88 -17.45 -13.83
N ASN A 55 9.89 -16.61 -13.54
CA ASN A 55 10.98 -16.99 -12.65
C ASN A 55 10.51 -17.19 -11.21
N LEU A 56 9.62 -16.31 -10.72
CA LEU A 56 9.03 -16.44 -9.40
C LEU A 56 8.21 -17.72 -9.28
N SER A 57 7.37 -18.01 -10.28
CA SER A 57 6.60 -19.26 -10.38
C SER A 57 7.49 -20.49 -10.30
N THR A 58 8.58 -20.50 -11.06
CA THR A 58 9.56 -21.60 -11.05
C THR A 58 10.16 -21.83 -9.67
N ILE A 59 10.44 -20.77 -8.93
CA ILE A 59 10.98 -20.85 -7.58
C ILE A 59 9.97 -21.40 -6.59
N ILE A 60 8.75 -20.88 -6.62
CA ILE A 60 7.65 -21.36 -5.78
C ILE A 60 7.41 -22.84 -6.00
N GLN A 61 7.38 -23.26 -7.25
CA GLN A 61 7.23 -24.67 -7.61
C GLN A 61 8.43 -25.52 -7.16
N GLY A 62 9.64 -24.98 -7.24
CA GLY A 62 10.84 -25.62 -6.73
C GLY A 62 10.85 -25.79 -5.20
N ILE A 63 10.27 -24.88 -4.45
CA ILE A 63 10.06 -25.02 -2.99
C ILE A 63 9.04 -26.12 -2.73
N LYS A 64 7.90 -26.11 -3.42
CA LYS A 64 6.83 -27.11 -3.30
C LYS A 64 7.34 -28.51 -3.64
N ALA A 65 8.18 -28.67 -4.67
CA ALA A 65 8.73 -29.97 -5.10
C ALA A 65 9.61 -30.66 -4.05
N LYS A 66 9.99 -29.96 -2.97
CA LYS A 66 10.72 -30.51 -1.83
C LYS A 66 9.79 -30.92 -0.69
N GLU A 67 8.59 -31.34 -1.00
CA GLU A 67 7.57 -31.78 -0.01
C GLU A 67 7.17 -30.66 0.98
N ASN A 68 7.31 -29.40 0.60
CA ASN A 68 6.90 -28.26 1.39
C ASN A 68 5.46 -27.83 1.05
N THR A 69 4.78 -27.27 2.05
CA THR A 69 3.52 -26.55 1.85
C THR A 69 3.81 -25.08 1.58
N VAL A 70 3.21 -24.51 0.55
CA VAL A 70 3.39 -23.10 0.20
C VAL A 70 2.04 -22.40 0.19
N LEU A 71 1.87 -21.40 1.04
CA LEU A 71 0.72 -20.49 1.04
C LEU A 71 1.17 -19.14 0.44
N ILE A 72 0.36 -18.61 -0.48
CA ILE A 72 0.65 -17.34 -1.14
C ILE A 72 -0.58 -16.46 -1.02
N VAL A 73 -0.43 -15.26 -0.47
CA VAL A 73 -1.43 -14.20 -0.57
C VAL A 73 -1.14 -13.46 -1.87
N GLU A 74 -2.04 -13.53 -2.84
CA GLU A 74 -1.80 -13.00 -4.17
C GLU A 74 -3.09 -12.59 -4.88
N HIS A 75 -2.94 -11.67 -5.83
CA HIS A 75 -4.01 -11.20 -6.70
C HIS A 75 -3.60 -11.17 -8.18
N ASP A 76 -2.34 -11.50 -8.50
CA ASP A 76 -1.87 -11.61 -9.87
C ASP A 76 -2.37 -12.91 -10.51
N PRO A 77 -3.11 -12.85 -11.65
CA PRO A 77 -3.69 -14.02 -12.29
C PRO A 77 -2.68 -15.10 -12.66
N ASP A 78 -1.46 -14.72 -13.04
CA ASP A 78 -0.45 -15.67 -13.50
C ASP A 78 0.15 -16.47 -12.35
N LEU A 79 0.19 -15.91 -11.14
CA LEU A 79 0.54 -16.64 -9.93
C LEU A 79 -0.62 -17.45 -9.34
N VAL A 80 -1.84 -16.92 -9.39
CA VAL A 80 -3.00 -17.67 -8.90
C VAL A 80 -3.27 -18.92 -9.76
N LYS A 81 -2.98 -18.88 -11.06
CA LYS A 81 -3.14 -20.03 -11.98
C LYS A 81 -2.25 -21.22 -11.63
N ILE A 82 -1.11 -21.03 -11.01
CA ILE A 82 -0.19 -22.13 -10.67
C ILE A 82 -0.51 -22.81 -9.34
N ALA A 83 -1.53 -22.31 -8.61
CA ALA A 83 -1.96 -22.87 -7.35
C ALA A 83 -2.73 -24.19 -7.56
N ASP A 84 -2.47 -25.18 -6.72
CA ASP A 84 -3.25 -26.42 -6.67
C ASP A 84 -4.62 -26.17 -6.03
N HIS A 85 -4.69 -25.22 -5.12
CA HIS A 85 -5.89 -24.88 -4.36
C HIS A 85 -5.97 -23.38 -4.14
N VAL A 86 -7.16 -22.79 -4.34
CA VAL A 86 -7.41 -21.36 -4.19
C VAL A 86 -8.46 -21.15 -3.12
N ILE A 87 -8.20 -20.23 -2.21
CA ILE A 87 -9.16 -19.73 -1.22
C ILE A 87 -9.39 -18.25 -1.52
N ASP A 88 -10.60 -17.88 -1.90
CA ASP A 88 -10.98 -16.49 -2.16
C ASP A 88 -11.73 -15.91 -0.97
N MET A 89 -11.28 -14.77 -0.48
CA MET A 89 -11.85 -14.08 0.67
C MET A 89 -12.64 -12.84 0.25
N GLY A 90 -13.82 -12.67 0.84
CA GLY A 90 -14.72 -11.57 0.52
C GLY A 90 -15.92 -11.49 1.46
N PRO A 91 -17.10 -11.08 0.94
CA PRO A 91 -17.38 -10.56 -0.42
C PRO A 91 -16.92 -9.11 -0.66
N GLY A 92 -16.51 -8.41 0.37
CA GLY A 92 -16.07 -7.03 0.33
C GLY A 92 -14.82 -6.79 1.16
N SER A 93 -14.57 -5.53 1.52
CA SER A 93 -13.46 -5.12 2.38
C SER A 93 -13.98 -4.59 3.74
N GLY A 94 -13.11 -4.58 4.76
CA GLY A 94 -13.45 -4.13 6.11
C GLY A 94 -14.59 -4.95 6.72
N ALA A 95 -15.60 -4.31 7.26
CA ALA A 95 -16.74 -4.98 7.91
C ALA A 95 -17.57 -5.90 6.99
N GLN A 96 -17.43 -5.76 5.68
CA GLN A 96 -18.10 -6.61 4.68
C GLN A 96 -17.19 -7.73 4.15
N GLY A 97 -16.00 -7.87 4.69
CA GLY A 97 -15.03 -8.90 4.33
C GLY A 97 -14.94 -10.02 5.37
N GLY A 98 -13.87 -10.80 5.29
CA GLY A 98 -13.52 -11.78 6.30
C GLY A 98 -14.22 -13.14 6.18
N ALA A 99 -14.96 -13.38 5.08
CA ALA A 99 -15.57 -14.67 4.80
C ALA A 99 -14.89 -15.37 3.61
N ILE A 100 -14.90 -16.69 3.58
CA ILE A 100 -14.50 -17.46 2.40
C ILE A 100 -15.69 -17.44 1.43
N VAL A 101 -15.46 -16.94 0.21
CA VAL A 101 -16.47 -16.84 -0.84
C VAL A 101 -16.28 -17.89 -1.95
N TYR A 102 -15.07 -18.44 -2.04
CA TYR A 102 -14.74 -19.56 -2.92
C TYR A 102 -13.61 -20.38 -2.31
N GLU A 103 -13.66 -21.68 -2.52
CA GLU A 103 -12.61 -22.64 -2.19
C GLU A 103 -12.60 -23.74 -3.27
N GLY A 104 -11.43 -24.03 -3.85
CA GLY A 104 -11.28 -25.03 -4.89
C GLY A 104 -10.12 -24.77 -5.85
N ASN A 105 -10.17 -25.33 -7.05
CA ASN A 105 -9.14 -25.13 -8.07
C ASN A 105 -9.34 -23.80 -8.83
N PHE A 106 -8.28 -23.34 -9.52
CA PHE A 106 -8.34 -22.11 -10.30
C PHE A 106 -9.37 -22.13 -11.43
N GLU A 107 -9.56 -23.28 -12.08
CA GLU A 107 -10.44 -23.41 -13.26
C GLU A 107 -11.89 -23.05 -12.93
N ASN A 108 -12.37 -23.45 -11.76
CA ASN A 108 -13.73 -23.17 -11.31
C ASN A 108 -13.89 -21.79 -10.66
N LEU A 109 -12.79 -21.10 -10.33
CA LEU A 109 -12.82 -19.76 -9.72
C LEU A 109 -13.52 -18.74 -10.62
N SER A 110 -13.28 -18.79 -11.95
CA SER A 110 -13.88 -17.85 -12.92
C SER A 110 -15.42 -17.98 -13.02
N SER A 111 -15.95 -19.14 -12.66
CA SER A 111 -17.40 -19.41 -12.60
C SER A 111 -18.00 -19.12 -11.23
N SER A 112 -17.20 -18.75 -10.24
CA SER A 112 -17.70 -18.36 -8.92
C SER A 112 -18.41 -17.01 -8.96
N ASN A 113 -19.35 -16.80 -8.04
CA ASN A 113 -20.04 -15.50 -7.90
C ASN A 113 -19.20 -14.45 -7.16
N GLY A 114 -17.93 -14.71 -6.91
CA GLY A 114 -16.99 -13.81 -6.24
C GLY A 114 -16.49 -12.67 -7.16
N LYS A 115 -16.05 -11.57 -6.55
CA LYS A 115 -15.43 -10.45 -7.29
C LYS A 115 -14.16 -10.87 -8.02
N THR A 116 -13.38 -11.76 -7.41
CA THR A 116 -12.15 -12.31 -7.98
C THR A 116 -12.44 -13.16 -9.21
N GLY A 117 -13.40 -14.05 -9.14
CA GLY A 117 -13.84 -14.86 -10.29
C GLY A 117 -14.35 -14.00 -11.44
N ALA A 118 -15.22 -13.03 -11.15
CA ALA A 118 -15.70 -12.06 -12.15
C ALA A 118 -14.57 -11.26 -12.79
N TYR A 119 -13.54 -10.86 -12.02
CA TYR A 119 -12.37 -10.16 -12.52
C TYR A 119 -11.53 -11.01 -13.48
N PHE A 120 -11.33 -12.29 -13.16
CA PHE A 120 -10.55 -13.21 -14.02
C PHE A 120 -11.31 -13.64 -15.27
N ALA A 121 -12.64 -13.71 -15.20
CA ALA A 121 -13.49 -13.98 -16.36
C ALA A 121 -13.63 -12.78 -17.31
N ALA A 122 -13.37 -11.55 -16.84
CA ALA A 122 -13.59 -10.35 -17.61
C ALA A 122 -12.55 -10.16 -18.72
N THR A 123 -13.01 -10.04 -19.96
CA THR A 123 -12.18 -9.59 -21.08
C THR A 123 -12.05 -8.07 -21.05
N ARG A 124 -10.85 -7.56 -20.86
CA ARG A 124 -10.61 -6.10 -20.88
C ARG A 124 -10.47 -5.59 -22.29
N GLY A 125 -11.29 -4.61 -22.64
CA GLY A 125 -11.22 -3.95 -23.93
C GLY A 125 -9.98 -3.04 -24.05
N ILE A 126 -9.42 -2.97 -25.24
CA ILE A 126 -8.37 -2.00 -25.59
C ILE A 126 -9.07 -0.67 -25.90
N ASN A 127 -8.45 0.44 -25.48
CA ASN A 127 -8.94 1.78 -25.85
C ASN A 127 -8.88 1.96 -27.37
N GLN A 128 -10.04 1.94 -28.01
CA GLN A 128 -10.18 2.07 -29.46
C GLN A 128 -10.07 3.53 -29.96
N GLN A 129 -10.20 4.50 -29.06
CA GLN A 129 -10.20 5.92 -29.38
C GLN A 129 -9.24 6.69 -28.46
N PRO A 130 -7.92 6.56 -28.66
CA PRO A 130 -6.95 7.29 -27.86
C PRO A 130 -7.10 8.79 -28.11
N ARG A 131 -7.03 9.57 -27.02
CA ARG A 131 -7.05 11.03 -27.10
C ARG A 131 -5.81 11.53 -27.84
N GLN A 132 -5.99 12.55 -28.67
CA GLN A 132 -4.87 13.21 -29.33
C GLN A 132 -4.14 14.15 -28.35
N PRO A 133 -2.80 14.15 -28.34
CA PRO A 133 -2.03 15.06 -27.49
C PRO A 133 -2.13 16.51 -27.97
N THR A 134 -2.13 17.44 -27.02
CA THR A 134 -2.14 18.88 -27.31
C THR A 134 -0.74 19.50 -27.36
N GLY A 135 0.27 18.78 -26.95
CA GLY A 135 1.66 19.21 -26.89
C GLY A 135 2.58 18.08 -26.42
N TRP A 136 3.85 18.40 -26.20
CA TRP A 136 4.88 17.42 -25.86
C TRP A 136 5.88 17.97 -24.84
N TYR A 137 6.20 17.18 -23.83
CA TYR A 137 7.38 17.38 -23.00
C TYR A 137 8.57 16.72 -23.68
N GLN A 138 9.58 17.51 -24.07
CA GLN A 138 10.75 17.03 -24.79
C GLN A 138 11.90 16.75 -23.81
N LEU A 139 12.17 15.51 -23.49
CA LEU A 139 13.38 15.13 -22.78
C LEU A 139 14.50 14.85 -23.78
N LYS A 140 15.66 15.47 -23.57
CA LYS A 140 16.80 15.34 -24.48
C LYS A 140 18.03 14.85 -23.72
N LYS A 141 18.72 13.85 -24.28
CA LYS A 141 20.03 13.35 -23.84
C LYS A 141 20.12 13.07 -22.33
N ALA A 142 19.09 12.44 -21.76
CA ALA A 142 19.10 12.08 -20.35
C ALA A 142 20.15 11.00 -20.05
N ASN A 143 21.09 11.31 -19.15
CA ASN A 143 22.24 10.48 -18.78
C ASN A 143 22.34 10.34 -17.26
N LEU A 144 21.25 10.11 -16.57
CA LEU A 144 21.24 9.94 -15.12
C LEU A 144 21.15 8.45 -14.76
N HIS A 145 21.99 8.00 -13.82
CA HIS A 145 22.11 6.60 -13.40
C HIS A 145 22.36 5.67 -14.59
N ASN A 146 21.45 4.74 -14.88
CA ASN A 146 21.55 3.78 -15.97
C ASN A 146 20.99 4.28 -17.31
N LEU A 147 20.47 5.51 -17.39
CA LEU A 147 20.01 6.08 -18.64
C LEU A 147 21.19 6.37 -19.56
N LYS A 148 21.08 5.96 -20.83
CA LYS A 148 22.13 6.09 -21.84
C LYS A 148 21.68 7.05 -22.93
N ASN A 149 21.86 8.33 -22.71
CA ASN A 149 21.56 9.39 -23.70
C ASN A 149 20.11 9.33 -24.22
N VAL A 150 19.16 9.04 -23.32
CA VAL A 150 17.75 8.82 -23.66
C VAL A 150 17.11 10.16 -24.07
N SER A 151 16.49 10.17 -25.27
CA SER A 151 15.66 11.28 -25.72
C SER A 151 14.27 10.75 -26.01
N VAL A 152 13.24 11.40 -25.46
CA VAL A 152 11.85 10.99 -25.63
C VAL A 152 10.92 12.19 -25.56
N ALA A 153 9.87 12.19 -26.39
CA ALA A 153 8.77 13.13 -26.34
C ALA A 153 7.59 12.49 -25.59
N ILE A 154 7.16 13.11 -24.49
CA ILE A 154 6.04 12.63 -23.66
C ILE A 154 4.82 13.48 -24.03
N PRO A 155 3.73 12.89 -24.50
CA PRO A 155 2.56 13.64 -24.94
C PRO A 155 1.81 14.28 -23.76
N GLN A 156 1.31 15.47 -23.95
CA GLN A 156 0.52 16.24 -22.98
C GLN A 156 -0.98 15.96 -23.10
N GLN A 157 -1.70 16.03 -21.95
CA GLN A 157 -3.15 15.90 -21.84
C GLN A 157 -3.71 14.53 -22.27
N VAL A 158 -2.86 13.51 -22.28
CA VAL A 158 -3.22 12.12 -22.53
C VAL A 158 -2.69 11.21 -21.41
N LEU A 159 -3.27 10.03 -21.27
CA LEU A 159 -2.72 8.99 -20.40
C LEU A 159 -1.54 8.31 -21.11
N THR A 160 -0.35 8.43 -20.53
CA THR A 160 0.87 7.76 -21.00
C THR A 160 1.33 6.73 -19.98
N VAL A 161 1.57 5.50 -20.42
CA VAL A 161 2.12 4.44 -19.59
C VAL A 161 3.58 4.19 -19.97
N VAL A 162 4.47 4.21 -18.98
CA VAL A 162 5.89 3.88 -19.15
C VAL A 162 6.12 2.48 -18.60
N THR A 163 6.44 1.54 -19.45
CA THR A 163 6.64 0.12 -19.11
C THR A 163 8.08 -0.35 -19.36
N GLY A 164 8.43 -1.51 -18.86
CA GLY A 164 9.74 -2.14 -19.00
C GLY A 164 10.14 -2.91 -17.75
N VAL A 165 11.15 -3.76 -17.86
CA VAL A 165 11.64 -4.59 -16.75
C VAL A 165 12.12 -3.79 -15.54
N ALA A 166 12.21 -4.43 -14.38
CA ALA A 166 12.74 -3.80 -13.18
C ALA A 166 14.16 -3.27 -13.44
N GLY A 167 14.47 -2.06 -12.92
CA GLY A 167 15.78 -1.42 -13.12
C GLY A 167 16.06 -0.85 -14.52
N SER A 168 15.11 -0.86 -15.46
CA SER A 168 15.30 -0.29 -16.80
C SER A 168 15.43 1.25 -16.84
N GLY A 169 15.24 1.94 -15.71
CA GLY A 169 15.37 3.39 -15.63
C GLY A 169 14.06 4.18 -15.71
N LYS A 170 12.90 3.51 -15.70
CA LYS A 170 11.57 4.16 -15.73
C LYS A 170 11.43 5.27 -14.70
N SER A 171 11.65 4.93 -13.42
CA SER A 171 11.55 5.89 -12.32
C SER A 171 12.61 6.98 -12.40
N THR A 172 13.82 6.67 -12.88
CA THR A 172 14.86 7.68 -13.10
C THR A 172 14.40 8.69 -14.13
N LEU A 173 13.85 8.24 -15.25
CA LEU A 173 13.38 9.12 -16.31
C LEU A 173 12.18 9.96 -15.87
N MET A 174 11.15 9.34 -15.26
CA MET A 174 9.89 10.01 -14.94
C MET A 174 9.94 10.81 -13.63
N SER A 175 10.58 10.27 -12.57
CA SER A 175 10.54 10.89 -11.24
C SER A 175 11.78 11.74 -10.92
N LYS A 176 12.84 11.68 -11.73
CA LYS A 176 14.05 12.49 -11.53
C LYS A 176 14.34 13.42 -12.71
N VAL A 177 14.43 12.89 -13.94
CA VAL A 177 14.80 13.72 -15.11
C VAL A 177 13.67 14.64 -15.53
N LEU A 178 12.44 14.13 -15.68
CA LEU A 178 11.30 14.94 -16.12
C LEU A 178 11.04 16.15 -15.21
N PRO A 179 11.00 16.02 -13.85
CA PRO A 179 10.77 17.17 -12.98
C PRO A 179 11.90 18.19 -12.95
N GLN A 180 13.14 17.77 -13.23
CA GLN A 180 14.26 18.71 -13.36
C GLN A 180 14.11 19.64 -14.55
N GLN A 181 13.56 19.15 -15.66
CA GLN A 181 13.32 19.95 -16.86
C GLN A 181 11.95 20.66 -16.85
N TYR A 182 10.99 20.11 -16.13
CA TYR A 182 9.62 20.61 -16.02
C TYR A 182 9.16 20.65 -14.55
N PRO A 183 9.55 21.67 -13.76
CA PRO A 183 9.29 21.73 -12.31
C PRO A 183 7.80 21.74 -11.91
N GLN A 184 6.91 22.10 -12.84
CA GLN A 184 5.45 22.09 -12.64
C GLN A 184 4.86 20.68 -12.53
N VAL A 185 5.59 19.63 -12.90
CA VAL A 185 5.14 18.25 -12.81
C VAL A 185 4.90 17.85 -11.36
N LYS A 186 3.74 17.28 -11.06
CA LYS A 186 3.44 16.71 -9.76
C LYS A 186 3.77 15.22 -9.78
N ILE A 187 4.56 14.78 -8.80
CA ILE A 187 4.94 13.39 -8.62
C ILE A 187 4.13 12.83 -7.46
N ILE A 188 3.48 11.68 -7.69
CA ILE A 188 2.86 10.86 -6.66
C ILE A 188 3.59 9.52 -6.72
N ASP A 189 4.40 9.24 -5.73
CA ASP A 189 5.21 8.03 -5.64
C ASP A 189 4.65 7.05 -4.59
N GLN A 190 5.28 5.91 -4.45
CA GLN A 190 4.92 4.87 -3.48
C GLN A 190 5.57 5.06 -2.10
N SER A 191 6.19 6.21 -1.85
CA SER A 191 6.80 6.49 -0.55
C SER A 191 5.75 6.51 0.55
N PRO A 192 6.04 5.94 1.73
CA PRO A 192 5.14 6.05 2.87
C PRO A 192 4.81 7.51 3.18
N LEU A 193 3.57 7.75 3.59
CA LEU A 193 3.16 9.08 4.01
C LEU A 193 4.04 9.53 5.19
N ARG A 194 4.69 10.68 5.03
CA ARG A 194 5.49 11.27 6.09
C ARG A 194 4.56 11.99 7.05
N GLY A 195 4.60 11.61 8.31
CA GLY A 195 3.82 12.23 9.38
C GLY A 195 4.45 11.94 10.74
N SER A 196 4.06 12.71 11.75
CA SER A 196 4.37 12.36 13.13
C SER A 196 3.46 11.22 13.61
N VAL A 197 3.81 10.59 14.73
CA VAL A 197 2.96 9.57 15.41
C VAL A 197 1.53 10.07 15.68
N ARG A 198 1.32 11.39 15.66
CA ARG A 198 0.03 12.05 15.88
C ARG A 198 -0.70 12.43 14.59
N SER A 199 -0.10 12.17 13.43
CA SER A 199 -0.73 12.45 12.14
C SER A 199 -1.72 11.35 11.80
N ASN A 200 -2.93 11.73 11.44
CA ASN A 200 -3.97 10.83 10.96
C ASN A 200 -4.39 11.21 9.54
N LEU A 201 -5.22 10.38 8.93
CA LEU A 201 -5.68 10.56 7.56
C LEU A 201 -6.42 11.88 7.36
N LEU A 202 -7.26 12.28 8.34
CA LEU A 202 -8.01 13.54 8.32
C LEU A 202 -7.08 14.77 8.26
N THR A 203 -5.97 14.71 9.03
CA THR A 203 -4.94 15.75 9.03
C THR A 203 -4.19 15.81 7.70
N TYR A 204 -3.83 14.63 7.16
CA TYR A 204 -3.14 14.54 5.88
C TYR A 204 -3.99 15.07 4.72
N LEU A 205 -5.29 14.80 4.75
CA LEU A 205 -6.25 15.30 3.75
C LEU A 205 -6.58 16.79 3.89
N GLY A 206 -6.06 17.46 4.94
CA GLY A 206 -6.35 18.88 5.20
C GLY A 206 -7.76 19.16 5.70
N MET A 207 -8.51 18.14 6.09
CA MET A 207 -9.91 18.26 6.54
C MET A 207 -10.05 18.49 8.05
N ALA A 208 -8.98 18.28 8.83
CA ALA A 208 -9.03 18.34 10.28
C ALA A 208 -9.54 19.69 10.83
N ASP A 209 -9.12 20.80 10.22
CA ASP A 209 -9.57 22.13 10.66
C ASP A 209 -11.04 22.38 10.34
N GLN A 210 -11.52 21.88 9.21
CA GLN A 210 -12.94 22.00 8.85
C GLN A 210 -13.82 21.25 9.86
N VAL A 211 -13.45 20.02 10.21
CA VAL A 211 -14.18 19.22 11.20
C VAL A 211 -14.17 19.92 12.58
N ARG A 212 -13.01 20.40 13.05
CA ARG A 212 -12.93 21.14 14.33
C ARG A 212 -13.82 22.39 14.33
N GLN A 213 -13.85 23.11 13.22
CA GLN A 213 -14.69 24.30 13.05
C GLN A 213 -16.20 23.99 13.09
N LEU A 214 -16.64 22.85 12.55
CA LEU A 214 -18.03 22.41 12.64
C LEU A 214 -18.46 22.26 14.09
N PHE A 215 -17.68 21.54 14.91
CA PHE A 215 -17.94 21.39 16.33
C PHE A 215 -17.89 22.73 17.08
N ALA A 216 -16.86 23.53 16.82
CA ALA A 216 -16.70 24.85 17.47
C ALA A 216 -17.88 25.76 17.23
N ARG A 217 -18.40 25.83 16.01
CA ARG A 217 -19.57 26.65 15.64
C ARG A 217 -20.86 26.11 16.26
N ALA A 218 -21.06 24.79 16.24
CA ALA A 218 -22.25 24.17 16.79
C ALA A 218 -22.40 24.42 18.30
N HIS A 219 -21.29 24.47 19.04
CA HIS A 219 -21.27 24.57 20.49
C HIS A 219 -20.77 25.93 21.02
N LYS A 220 -20.36 26.85 20.14
CA LYS A 220 -19.80 28.17 20.48
C LYS A 220 -18.60 28.10 21.42
N VAL A 221 -17.72 27.14 21.17
CA VAL A 221 -16.48 26.89 21.93
C VAL A 221 -15.24 26.94 21.02
N SER A 222 -14.03 26.90 21.61
CA SER A 222 -12.80 26.90 20.86
C SER A 222 -12.64 25.64 19.98
N ALA A 223 -12.23 25.80 18.73
CA ALA A 223 -11.89 24.67 17.85
C ALA A 223 -10.69 23.86 18.37
N ALA A 224 -9.84 24.43 19.22
CA ALA A 224 -8.71 23.78 19.85
C ALA A 224 -9.13 22.65 20.81
N LEU A 225 -10.35 22.70 21.36
CA LEU A 225 -10.93 21.62 22.16
C LEU A 225 -11.11 20.31 21.34
N PHE A 226 -11.31 20.40 20.03
CA PHE A 226 -11.52 19.24 19.16
C PHE A 226 -10.23 18.76 18.48
N SER A 227 -9.09 19.04 19.13
CA SER A 227 -7.76 18.58 18.69
C SER A 227 -7.10 17.77 19.81
N SER A 228 -6.74 16.52 19.50
CA SER A 228 -5.93 15.68 20.40
C SER A 228 -4.49 16.17 20.58
N ASN A 229 -4.08 17.22 19.84
CA ASN A 229 -2.77 17.86 19.96
C ASN A 229 -2.81 19.22 20.66
N SER A 230 -3.96 19.64 21.21
CA SER A 230 -4.19 20.95 21.78
C SER A 230 -5.02 20.85 23.06
N GLU A 231 -5.92 21.79 23.30
CA GLU A 231 -6.74 21.90 24.53
C GLU A 231 -7.59 20.66 24.82
N GLY A 232 -8.01 19.93 23.80
CA GLY A 232 -8.81 18.72 23.93
C GLY A 232 -8.02 17.44 24.24
N ALA A 233 -6.70 17.51 24.26
CA ALA A 233 -5.84 16.36 24.50
C ALA A 233 -6.09 15.73 25.88
N CYS A 234 -6.20 14.41 25.93
CA CYS A 234 -6.20 13.66 27.20
C CYS A 234 -4.94 13.98 28.00
N THR A 235 -5.09 14.35 29.26
CA THR A 235 -3.98 14.77 30.13
C THR A 235 -3.01 13.63 30.44
N ASN A 236 -3.49 12.39 30.47
CA ASN A 236 -2.68 11.21 30.77
C ASN A 236 -1.80 10.81 29.57
N CYS A 237 -2.38 10.51 28.41
CA CYS A 237 -1.64 10.08 27.22
C CYS A 237 -1.22 11.22 26.29
N LYS A 238 -1.47 12.48 26.68
CA LYS A 238 -1.17 13.68 25.88
C LYS A 238 -1.69 13.61 24.44
N GLY A 239 -2.89 13.04 24.28
CA GLY A 239 -3.57 12.91 23.00
C GLY A 239 -3.18 11.71 22.14
N GLN A 240 -2.31 10.83 22.62
CA GLN A 240 -1.88 9.65 21.85
C GLN A 240 -2.94 8.51 21.83
N GLY A 241 -3.83 8.48 22.80
CA GLY A 241 -4.81 7.41 22.97
C GLY A 241 -4.22 6.11 23.52
N ILE A 242 -2.91 5.96 23.53
CA ILE A 242 -2.18 4.76 23.98
C ILE A 242 -1.27 5.08 25.16
N ALA A 243 -1.05 4.11 26.02
CA ALA A 243 0.00 4.05 27.03
C ALA A 243 1.06 3.05 26.55
N LYS A 244 2.32 3.44 26.60
CA LYS A 244 3.45 2.56 26.29
C LYS A 244 4.02 2.00 27.56
N ILE A 245 4.17 0.69 27.60
CA ILE A 245 4.83 -0.02 28.68
C ILE A 245 6.19 -0.47 28.12
N ASP A 246 7.25 0.17 28.62
CA ASP A 246 8.64 -0.20 28.29
C ASP A 246 9.00 -1.51 28.99
N LEU A 247 9.34 -2.52 28.22
CA LEU A 247 9.71 -3.85 28.71
C LEU A 247 11.23 -4.09 28.72
N ALA A 248 12.05 -3.05 28.68
CA ALA A 248 13.52 -3.05 28.80
C ALA A 248 14.32 -4.01 27.89
N PHE A 249 13.79 -5.19 27.54
CA PHE A 249 14.44 -6.21 26.69
C PHE A 249 13.54 -6.77 25.58
N MET A 250 12.32 -6.25 25.44
CA MET A 250 11.33 -6.65 24.41
C MET A 250 10.75 -5.38 23.80
N ASP A 251 10.06 -5.53 22.68
CA ASP A 251 9.33 -4.40 22.06
C ASP A 251 8.30 -3.84 23.05
N ASP A 252 8.14 -2.51 23.05
CA ASP A 252 7.17 -1.80 23.88
C ASP A 252 5.76 -2.37 23.66
N ILE A 253 5.04 -2.64 24.74
CA ILE A 253 3.62 -3.01 24.66
C ILE A 253 2.80 -1.72 24.65
N GLU A 254 2.00 -1.54 23.59
CA GLU A 254 1.04 -0.44 23.49
C GLU A 254 -0.34 -0.90 23.96
N THR A 255 -0.89 -0.23 24.98
CA THR A 255 -2.24 -0.48 25.49
C THR A 255 -3.11 0.76 25.34
N PRO A 256 -4.44 0.64 25.17
CA PRO A 256 -5.33 1.80 25.22
C PRO A 256 -5.17 2.57 26.53
N CYS A 257 -5.11 3.89 26.45
CA CYS A 257 -5.05 4.75 27.64
C CYS A 257 -6.31 4.58 28.47
N GLU A 258 -6.18 4.20 29.74
CA GLU A 258 -7.31 3.94 30.67
C GLU A 258 -8.19 5.18 30.90
N VAL A 259 -7.60 6.40 30.92
CA VAL A 259 -8.31 7.65 31.18
C VAL A 259 -9.24 8.06 30.02
N CYS A 260 -8.80 7.87 28.78
CA CYS A 260 -9.58 8.27 27.60
C CYS A 260 -10.09 7.08 26.79
N ALA A 261 -9.92 5.86 27.26
CA ALA A 261 -10.32 4.63 26.59
C ALA A 261 -9.88 4.57 25.10
N GLY A 262 -8.67 5.06 24.81
CA GLY A 262 -8.10 5.05 23.47
C GLY A 262 -8.46 6.25 22.60
N SER A 263 -9.41 7.13 23.00
CA SER A 263 -9.87 8.24 22.16
C SER A 263 -8.84 9.35 21.95
N GLY A 264 -7.90 9.52 22.88
CA GLY A 264 -6.93 10.62 22.88
C GLY A 264 -7.48 11.95 23.36
N PHE A 265 -8.79 12.06 23.66
CA PHE A 265 -9.47 13.28 24.10
C PHE A 265 -9.81 13.24 25.58
N LYS A 266 -9.98 14.43 26.18
CA LYS A 266 -10.55 14.55 27.51
C LYS A 266 -11.99 14.06 27.51
N PRO A 267 -12.50 13.41 28.60
CA PRO A 267 -13.89 12.95 28.66
C PRO A 267 -14.93 14.09 28.45
N GLU A 268 -14.64 15.31 28.93
CA GLU A 268 -15.54 16.48 28.78
C GLU A 268 -15.69 16.88 27.30
N VAL A 269 -14.66 16.65 26.46
CA VAL A 269 -14.71 16.97 25.02
C VAL A 269 -15.62 16.00 24.29
N LEU A 270 -15.71 14.77 24.74
CA LEU A 270 -16.56 13.74 24.13
C LEU A 270 -18.06 13.96 24.39
N ALA A 271 -18.41 14.85 25.32
CA ALA A 271 -19.81 15.27 25.52
C ALA A 271 -20.35 16.17 24.39
N TYR A 272 -19.48 16.81 23.62
CA TYR A 272 -19.86 17.60 22.44
C TYR A 272 -20.11 16.69 21.25
N THR A 273 -21.30 16.80 20.66
CA THR A 273 -21.68 15.98 19.50
C THR A 273 -22.06 16.86 18.31
N TYR A 274 -21.73 16.41 17.11
CA TYR A 274 -22.17 16.96 15.85
C TYR A 274 -22.83 15.83 15.03
N ASP A 275 -24.07 16.02 14.61
CA ASP A 275 -24.89 14.99 13.98
C ASP A 275 -24.91 13.66 14.76
N GLY A 276 -25.10 13.80 16.09
CA GLY A 276 -25.19 12.65 17.00
C GLY A 276 -23.89 11.92 17.30
N LYS A 277 -22.73 12.38 16.78
CA LYS A 277 -21.42 11.78 16.97
C LYS A 277 -20.44 12.74 17.63
N ASN A 278 -19.65 12.27 18.58
CA ASN A 278 -18.54 13.03 19.14
C ASN A 278 -17.32 13.00 18.22
N ILE A 279 -16.31 13.82 18.54
CA ILE A 279 -15.12 13.96 17.70
C ILE A 279 -14.35 12.63 17.54
N ALA A 280 -14.27 11.78 18.56
CA ALA A 280 -13.59 10.51 18.48
C ALA A 280 -14.35 9.52 17.57
N GLU A 281 -15.69 9.51 17.64
CA GLU A 281 -16.52 8.69 16.74
C GLU A 281 -16.40 9.14 15.28
N ILE A 282 -16.32 10.46 15.01
CA ILE A 282 -16.09 10.98 13.65
C ILE A 282 -14.72 10.55 13.14
N LEU A 283 -13.69 10.54 13.98
CA LEU A 283 -12.34 10.08 13.58
C LEU A 283 -12.27 8.58 13.27
N GLN A 284 -13.23 7.78 13.73
CA GLN A 284 -13.34 6.36 13.45
C GLN A 284 -14.17 6.05 12.20
N LEU A 285 -14.84 7.04 11.62
CA LEU A 285 -15.58 6.85 10.38
C LEU A 285 -14.64 6.46 9.23
N THR A 286 -15.10 5.54 8.41
CA THR A 286 -14.44 5.32 7.11
C THR A 286 -14.67 6.51 6.20
N ILE A 287 -13.82 6.70 5.19
CA ILE A 287 -13.98 7.79 4.20
C ILE A 287 -15.35 7.72 3.51
N ALA A 288 -15.89 6.52 3.32
CA ALA A 288 -17.23 6.33 2.74
C ALA A 288 -18.35 6.78 3.66
N GLN A 289 -18.19 6.63 4.98
CA GLN A 289 -19.18 7.05 6.00
C GLN A 289 -19.09 8.54 6.32
N ALA A 290 -17.95 9.17 6.07
CA ALA A 290 -17.70 10.58 6.31
C ALA A 290 -18.16 11.49 5.14
N ARG A 291 -18.81 10.94 4.12
CA ARG A 291 -19.40 11.66 2.97
C ARG A 291 -20.77 12.28 3.30
#